data_2205597fb6670a8f5ad5d58a7d1beffb
#
_entry.id   2205597fb6670a8f5ad5d58a7d1beffb
#
_cell.length_a   1.000
_cell.length_b   1.000
_cell.length_c   1.000
_cell.angle_alpha   90.00
_cell.angle_beta   90.00
_cell.angle_gamma   90.00
#
_symmetry.space_group_name_H-M   'P 1'
#
loop_
_entity.id
_entity.type
_entity.pdbx_description
1 polymer ?
#
loop_
_entity_poly.entity_id
_entity_poly.type
_entity_poly.pdbx_seq_one_letter_code
_entity_poly.pdbx_strand_id
1 'polypeptide(L)'
;MTSDLRRQLILSAAKRCFARNGFAGTTTKSVAAAAAISEGLLFKHFPSKAALYAEILAEECEADPDLAHLLGQEPSTATLVELVQGMVGHFMQLRDAPDQEEAQRMRLMVTSHLDDGEFARLLYDKVGKLIGPTFAASLDRAIAAGE
;
A
#
# COMPACT_ATOMS: atom_id res chain seq x y z
N MET A 1 -19.18 -20.44 -0.69
CA MET A 1 -18.00 -19.56 -0.76
C MET A 1 -17.95 -18.68 0.48
N THR A 2 -16.84 -18.67 1.19
CA THR A 2 -16.64 -17.83 2.38
C THR A 2 -16.46 -16.36 1.99
N SER A 3 -16.69 -15.46 2.95
CA SER A 3 -16.46 -14.02 2.76
C SER A 3 -14.99 -13.71 2.42
N ASP A 4 -14.06 -14.38 3.09
CA ASP A 4 -12.62 -14.20 2.87
C ASP A 4 -12.20 -14.66 1.47
N LEU A 5 -12.69 -15.80 1.02
CA LEU A 5 -12.40 -16.28 -0.32
C LEU A 5 -12.95 -15.34 -1.39
N ARG A 6 -14.16 -14.82 -1.18
CA ARG A 6 -14.77 -13.83 -2.08
C ARG A 6 -13.95 -12.54 -2.11
N ARG A 7 -13.50 -12.06 -0.93
CA ARG A 7 -12.62 -10.89 -0.82
C ARG A 7 -11.34 -11.08 -1.64
N GLN A 8 -10.69 -12.24 -1.54
CA GLN A 8 -9.48 -12.54 -2.30
C GLN A 8 -9.73 -12.62 -3.81
N LEU A 9 -10.86 -13.16 -4.23
CA LEU A 9 -11.23 -13.16 -5.65
C LEU A 9 -11.45 -11.75 -6.20
N ILE A 10 -12.08 -10.86 -5.42
CA ILE A 10 -12.24 -9.45 -5.78
C ILE A 10 -10.89 -8.77 -5.93
N LEU A 11 -9.97 -8.95 -4.96
CA LEU A 11 -8.63 -8.38 -5.02
C LEU A 11 -7.83 -8.88 -6.21
N SER A 12 -7.89 -10.17 -6.51
CA SER A 12 -7.22 -10.74 -7.68
C SER A 12 -7.75 -10.14 -9.00
N ALA A 13 -9.06 -9.97 -9.12
CA ALA A 13 -9.68 -9.33 -10.27
C ALA A 13 -9.28 -7.86 -10.38
N ALA A 14 -9.27 -7.13 -9.26
CA ALA A 14 -8.86 -5.74 -9.20
C ALA A 14 -7.38 -5.55 -9.61
N LYS A 15 -6.48 -6.40 -9.13
CA LYS A 15 -5.06 -6.38 -9.53
C LYS A 15 -4.89 -6.47 -11.05
N ARG A 16 -5.61 -7.39 -11.68
CA ARG A 16 -5.58 -7.52 -13.15
C ARG A 16 -6.12 -6.29 -13.87
N CYS A 17 -7.22 -5.72 -13.38
CA CYS A 17 -7.82 -4.51 -13.96
C CYS A 17 -6.88 -3.31 -13.84
N PHE A 18 -6.32 -3.08 -12.66
CA PHE A 18 -5.39 -1.98 -12.44
C PHE A 18 -4.08 -2.12 -13.22
N ALA A 19 -3.54 -3.34 -13.31
CA ALA A 19 -2.33 -3.60 -14.09
C ALA A 19 -2.54 -3.31 -15.59
N ARG A 20 -3.73 -3.62 -16.10
CA ARG A 20 -4.07 -3.42 -17.52
C ARG A 20 -4.44 -1.98 -17.85
N ASN A 21 -5.22 -1.31 -17.01
CA ASN A 21 -5.88 -0.05 -17.31
C ASN A 21 -5.40 1.13 -16.45
N GLY A 22 -4.59 0.90 -15.44
CA GLY A 22 -4.20 1.89 -14.43
C GLY A 22 -5.34 2.24 -13.47
N PHE A 23 -5.08 3.11 -12.52
CA PHE A 23 -6.08 3.53 -11.54
C PHE A 23 -7.23 4.32 -12.21
N ALA A 24 -6.89 5.31 -13.02
CA ALA A 24 -7.89 6.16 -13.69
C ALA A 24 -8.75 5.40 -14.70
N GLY A 25 -8.16 4.42 -15.39
CA GLY A 25 -8.84 3.60 -16.40
C GLY A 25 -9.63 2.41 -15.86
N THR A 26 -9.56 2.14 -14.56
CA THR A 26 -10.28 1.06 -13.91
C THR A 26 -11.51 1.60 -13.20
N THR A 27 -12.65 0.93 -13.36
CA THR A 27 -13.90 1.26 -12.67
C THR A 27 -14.31 0.12 -11.74
N THR A 28 -15.07 0.43 -10.69
CA THR A 28 -15.65 -0.60 -9.81
C THR A 28 -16.56 -1.56 -10.59
N LYS A 29 -17.24 -1.05 -11.60
CA LYS A 29 -18.05 -1.87 -12.52
C LYS A 29 -17.19 -2.89 -13.28
N SER A 30 -16.04 -2.48 -13.81
CA SER A 30 -15.13 -3.39 -14.53
C SER A 30 -14.53 -4.44 -13.61
N VAL A 31 -14.21 -4.07 -12.36
CA VAL A 31 -13.70 -5.02 -11.36
C VAL A 31 -14.79 -6.03 -10.97
N ALA A 32 -16.01 -5.57 -10.72
CA ALA A 32 -17.13 -6.44 -10.40
C ALA A 32 -17.40 -7.45 -11.53
N ALA A 33 -17.40 -6.99 -12.78
CA ALA A 33 -17.53 -7.85 -13.96
C ALA A 33 -16.41 -8.89 -14.04
N ALA A 34 -15.16 -8.49 -13.82
CA ALA A 34 -14.01 -9.39 -13.83
C ALA A 34 -14.05 -10.42 -12.70
N ALA A 35 -14.63 -10.07 -11.55
CA ALA A 35 -14.83 -10.97 -10.41
C ALA A 35 -16.13 -11.79 -10.51
N ALA A 36 -16.93 -11.60 -11.55
CA ALA A 36 -18.24 -12.23 -11.76
C ALA A 36 -19.23 -12.00 -10.59
N ILE A 37 -19.27 -10.78 -10.07
CA ILE A 37 -20.17 -10.34 -9.01
C ILE A 37 -20.87 -9.03 -9.40
N SER A 38 -21.89 -8.65 -8.63
CA SER A 38 -22.51 -7.33 -8.75
C SER A 38 -21.66 -6.23 -8.10
N GLU A 39 -21.80 -5.00 -8.59
CA GLU A 39 -21.18 -3.84 -7.91
C GLU A 39 -21.65 -3.69 -6.47
N GLY A 40 -22.93 -3.97 -6.19
CA GLY A 40 -23.45 -3.94 -4.84
C GLY A 40 -22.75 -4.89 -3.88
N LEU A 41 -22.41 -6.09 -4.37
CA LEU A 41 -21.64 -7.06 -3.58
C LEU A 41 -20.19 -6.60 -3.43
N LEU A 42 -19.60 -6.03 -4.46
CA LEU A 42 -18.25 -5.46 -4.38
C LEU A 42 -18.20 -4.37 -3.30
N PHE A 43 -19.15 -3.44 -3.28
CA PHE A 43 -19.19 -2.36 -2.29
C PHE A 43 -19.40 -2.83 -0.85
N LYS A 44 -19.96 -4.03 -0.63
CA LYS A 44 -20.00 -4.63 0.70
C LYS A 44 -18.61 -5.03 1.24
N HIS A 45 -17.68 -5.32 0.36
CA HIS A 45 -16.30 -5.68 0.71
C HIS A 45 -15.35 -4.48 0.67
N PHE A 46 -15.51 -3.61 -0.31
CA PHE A 46 -14.64 -2.45 -0.55
C PHE A 46 -15.49 -1.23 -0.91
N PRO A 47 -15.47 -0.18 -0.08
CA PRO A 47 -16.39 0.96 -0.24
C PRO A 47 -16.08 1.84 -1.46
N SER A 48 -14.87 1.76 -2.02
CA SER A 48 -14.46 2.60 -3.14
C SER A 48 -13.33 1.96 -3.96
N LYS A 49 -13.08 2.50 -5.15
CA LYS A 49 -11.93 2.15 -5.98
C LYS A 49 -10.60 2.47 -5.26
N ALA A 50 -10.55 3.59 -4.55
CA ALA A 50 -9.39 3.97 -3.75
C ALA A 50 -9.12 2.95 -2.64
N ALA A 51 -10.15 2.44 -1.98
CA ALA A 51 -10.01 1.40 -0.95
C ALA A 51 -9.47 0.08 -1.53
N LEU A 52 -9.94 -0.33 -2.71
CA LEU A 52 -9.40 -1.49 -3.43
C LEU A 52 -7.92 -1.34 -3.73
N TYR A 53 -7.53 -0.21 -4.28
CA TYR A 53 -6.14 0.03 -4.68
C TYR A 53 -5.21 0.14 -3.46
N ALA A 54 -5.64 0.83 -2.41
CA ALA A 54 -4.88 0.92 -1.16
C ALA A 54 -4.67 -0.46 -0.52
N GLU A 55 -5.68 -1.33 -0.54
CA GLU A 55 -5.55 -2.70 -0.04
C GLU A 55 -4.52 -3.51 -0.82
N ILE A 56 -4.54 -3.42 -2.15
CA ILE A 56 -3.58 -4.10 -3.02
C ILE A 56 -2.15 -3.64 -2.70
N LEU A 57 -1.91 -2.34 -2.61
CA LEU A 57 -0.58 -1.82 -2.30
C LEU A 57 -0.11 -2.18 -0.90
N ALA A 58 -1.02 -2.21 0.09
CA ALA A 58 -0.70 -2.64 1.43
C ALA A 58 -0.32 -4.12 1.48
N GLU A 59 -1.04 -4.98 0.76
CA GLU A 59 -0.68 -6.40 0.63
C GLU A 59 0.68 -6.60 -0.04
N GLU A 60 1.00 -5.81 -1.05
CA GLU A 60 2.32 -5.84 -1.70
C GLU A 60 3.44 -5.46 -0.73
N CYS A 61 3.24 -4.42 0.08
CA CYS A 61 4.20 -4.04 1.13
C CYS A 61 4.35 -5.15 2.18
N GLU A 62 3.25 -5.76 2.60
CA GLU A 62 3.26 -6.84 3.59
C GLU A 62 3.97 -8.09 3.06
N ALA A 63 3.87 -8.36 1.77
CA ALA A 63 4.50 -9.49 1.11
C ALA A 63 5.97 -9.24 0.72
N ASP A 64 6.47 -8.02 0.87
CA ASP A 64 7.85 -7.67 0.54
C ASP A 64 8.82 -8.33 1.54
N PRO A 65 9.69 -9.26 1.09
CA PRO A 65 10.60 -9.98 1.97
C PRO A 65 11.67 -9.10 2.59
N ASP A 66 12.13 -8.05 1.90
CA ASP A 66 13.14 -7.14 2.44
C ASP A 66 12.54 -6.28 3.55
N LEU A 67 11.33 -5.78 3.36
CA LEU A 67 10.61 -5.07 4.41
C LEU A 67 10.30 -5.99 5.59
N ALA A 68 9.83 -7.21 5.33
CA ALA A 68 9.54 -8.19 6.38
C ALA A 68 10.78 -8.52 7.20
N HIS A 69 11.94 -8.69 6.56
CA HIS A 69 13.22 -8.92 7.23
C HIS A 69 13.58 -7.73 8.13
N LEU A 70 13.48 -6.52 7.62
CA LEU A 70 13.79 -5.30 8.36
C LEU A 70 12.85 -5.11 9.57
N LEU A 71 11.56 -5.34 9.40
CA LEU A 71 10.57 -5.24 10.48
C LEU A 71 10.70 -6.36 11.53
N GLY A 72 11.35 -7.46 11.19
CA GLY A 72 11.67 -8.56 12.12
C GLY A 72 12.91 -8.31 12.98
N GLN A 73 13.66 -7.25 12.74
CA GLN A 73 14.85 -6.92 13.53
C GLN A 73 14.48 -6.35 14.92
N GLU A 74 15.40 -6.50 15.87
CA GLU A 74 15.26 -5.85 17.18
C GLU A 74 15.22 -4.34 17.02
N PRO A 75 14.28 -3.65 17.68
CA PRO A 75 14.22 -2.19 17.68
C PRO A 75 15.52 -1.59 18.22
N SER A 76 16.14 -0.73 17.42
CA SER A 76 17.41 -0.07 17.75
C SER A 76 17.62 1.16 16.87
N THR A 77 18.61 1.96 17.21
CA THR A 77 19.08 3.07 16.36
C THR A 77 19.47 2.57 14.97
N ALA A 78 20.16 1.44 14.88
CA ALA A 78 20.56 0.85 13.61
C ALA A 78 19.33 0.48 12.75
N THR A 79 18.33 -0.15 13.35
CA THR A 79 17.08 -0.48 12.66
C THR A 79 16.34 0.78 12.19
N LEU A 80 16.32 1.83 13.02
CA LEU A 80 15.74 3.13 12.64
C LEU A 80 16.44 3.72 11.41
N VAL A 81 17.79 3.72 11.41
CA VAL A 81 18.58 4.23 10.29
C VAL A 81 18.30 3.42 9.01
N GLU A 82 18.24 2.10 9.09
CA GLU A 82 17.93 1.25 7.94
C GLU A 82 16.51 1.50 7.40
N LEU A 83 15.51 1.71 8.28
CA LEU A 83 14.15 2.07 7.87
C LEU A 83 14.12 3.40 7.11
N VAL A 84 14.80 4.42 7.62
CA VAL A 84 14.88 5.73 6.98
C VAL A 84 15.65 5.65 5.65
N GLN A 85 16.78 4.95 5.63
CA GLN A 85 17.58 4.77 4.41
C GLN A 85 16.80 3.99 3.34
N GLY A 86 16.05 2.96 3.72
CA GLY A 86 15.21 2.21 2.80
C GLY A 86 14.13 3.10 2.17
N MET A 87 13.49 3.95 2.98
CA MET A 87 12.48 4.89 2.50
C MET A 87 13.08 5.91 1.54
N VAL A 88 14.22 6.52 1.90
CA VAL A 88 14.93 7.49 1.03
C VAL A 88 15.39 6.81 -0.25
N GLY A 89 15.95 5.60 -0.16
CA GLY A 89 16.38 4.81 -1.33
C GLY A 89 15.23 4.54 -2.30
N HIS A 90 14.06 4.20 -1.78
CA HIS A 90 12.85 4.01 -2.60
C HIS A 90 12.48 5.28 -3.37
N PHE A 91 12.47 6.44 -2.71
CA PHE A 91 12.21 7.72 -3.39
C PHE A 91 13.28 8.09 -4.42
N MET A 92 14.55 7.77 -4.15
CA MET A 92 15.63 8.01 -5.10
C MET A 92 15.51 7.14 -6.35
N GLN A 93 15.13 5.88 -6.19
CA GLN A 93 14.86 4.99 -7.33
C GLN A 93 13.70 5.50 -8.20
N LEU A 94 12.64 5.99 -7.58
CA LEU A 94 11.52 6.62 -8.28
C LEU A 94 11.95 7.80 -9.14
N ARG A 95 12.90 8.59 -8.65
CA ARG A 95 13.46 9.73 -9.39
C ARG A 95 14.31 9.29 -10.59
N ASP A 96 15.17 8.30 -10.39
CA ASP A 96 16.25 7.98 -11.34
C ASP A 96 15.79 7.00 -12.44
N ALA A 97 14.87 6.09 -12.12
CA ALA A 97 14.32 5.13 -13.06
C ALA A 97 12.92 4.70 -12.65
N PRO A 98 11.93 5.63 -12.72
CA PRO A 98 10.56 5.26 -12.40
C PRO A 98 10.04 4.30 -13.47
N ASP A 99 9.61 3.11 -13.07
CA ASP A 99 8.75 2.36 -13.97
C ASP A 99 7.40 3.08 -14.09
N GLN A 100 6.63 2.70 -15.11
CA GLN A 100 5.36 3.36 -15.36
C GLN A 100 4.38 3.20 -14.20
N GLU A 101 4.40 2.08 -13.54
CA GLU A 101 3.49 1.76 -12.45
C GLU A 101 3.83 2.57 -11.19
N GLU A 102 5.11 2.62 -10.82
CA GLU A 102 5.56 3.42 -9.67
C GLU A 102 5.33 4.92 -9.87
N ALA A 103 5.57 5.44 -11.08
CA ALA A 103 5.26 6.82 -11.42
C ALA A 103 3.78 7.13 -11.29
N GLN A 104 2.91 6.20 -11.70
CA GLN A 104 1.46 6.32 -11.55
C GLN A 104 1.05 6.31 -10.07
N ARG A 105 1.64 5.44 -9.25
CA ARG A 105 1.39 5.38 -7.80
C ARG A 105 1.79 6.68 -7.11
N MET A 106 2.95 7.22 -7.43
CA MET A 106 3.41 8.50 -6.87
C MET A 106 2.50 9.65 -7.29
N ARG A 107 2.11 9.70 -8.56
CA ARG A 107 1.16 10.70 -9.05
C ARG A 107 -0.17 10.62 -8.32
N LEU A 108 -0.69 9.40 -8.11
CA LEU A 108 -1.92 9.18 -7.39
C LEU A 108 -1.81 9.65 -5.93
N MET A 109 -0.69 9.39 -5.26
CA MET A 109 -0.44 9.85 -3.90
C MET A 109 -0.47 11.37 -3.82
N VAL A 110 0.26 12.05 -4.69
CA VAL A 110 0.30 13.53 -4.73
C VAL A 110 -1.07 14.09 -5.06
N THR A 111 -1.74 13.56 -6.08
CA THR A 111 -3.06 14.01 -6.49
C THR A 111 -4.08 13.82 -5.36
N SER A 112 -4.03 12.69 -4.67
CA SER A 112 -4.92 12.43 -3.53
C SER A 112 -4.73 13.45 -2.41
N HIS A 113 -3.50 13.86 -2.11
CA HIS A 113 -3.25 14.90 -1.11
C HIS A 113 -3.80 16.27 -1.50
N LEU A 114 -3.85 16.56 -2.80
CA LEU A 114 -4.37 17.83 -3.33
C LEU A 114 -5.89 17.82 -3.49
N ASP A 115 -6.52 16.65 -3.45
CA ASP A 115 -7.95 16.45 -3.58
C ASP A 115 -8.58 16.13 -2.21
N ASP A 116 -9.21 14.98 -2.06
CA ASP A 116 -9.91 14.59 -0.82
C ASP A 116 -9.03 13.83 0.18
N GLY A 117 -7.86 13.38 -0.23
CA GLY A 117 -6.92 12.62 0.58
C GLY A 117 -7.33 11.18 0.88
N GLU A 118 -8.40 10.69 0.29
CA GLU A 118 -8.95 9.35 0.61
C GLU A 118 -7.92 8.24 0.40
N PHE A 119 -7.35 8.15 -0.79
CA PHE A 119 -6.38 7.11 -1.12
C PHE A 119 -5.13 7.18 -0.23
N ALA A 120 -4.56 8.38 -0.08
CA ALA A 120 -3.37 8.59 0.73
C ALA A 120 -3.62 8.21 2.19
N ARG A 121 -4.76 8.64 2.76
CA ARG A 121 -5.15 8.31 4.13
C ARG A 121 -5.31 6.81 4.34
N LEU A 122 -6.01 6.13 3.43
CA LEU A 122 -6.23 4.69 3.51
C LEU A 122 -4.92 3.90 3.40
N LEU A 123 -4.04 4.29 2.47
CA LEU A 123 -2.75 3.63 2.31
C LEU A 123 -1.84 3.88 3.51
N TYR A 124 -1.71 5.12 3.97
CA TYR A 124 -0.90 5.45 5.14
C TYR A 124 -1.40 4.77 6.41
N ASP A 125 -2.71 4.63 6.58
CA ASP A 125 -3.28 3.92 7.73
C ASP A 125 -2.86 2.44 7.73
N LYS A 126 -2.93 1.77 6.59
CA LYS A 126 -2.54 0.36 6.44
C LYS A 126 -1.03 0.14 6.55
N VAL A 127 -0.23 0.90 5.83
CA VAL A 127 1.23 0.81 5.85
C VAL A 127 1.78 1.29 7.19
N GLY A 128 1.19 2.31 7.78
CA GLY A 128 1.54 2.79 9.12
C GLY A 128 1.34 1.73 10.21
N LYS A 129 0.30 0.91 10.12
CA LYS A 129 0.10 -0.22 11.04
C LYS A 129 1.16 -1.30 10.89
N LEU A 130 1.69 -1.47 9.69
CA LEU A 130 2.75 -2.45 9.41
C LEU A 130 4.12 -1.96 9.92
N ILE A 131 4.50 -0.73 9.59
CA ILE A 131 5.84 -0.16 9.84
C ILE A 131 5.91 0.57 11.19
N GLY A 132 4.83 1.22 11.60
CA GLY A 132 4.78 2.12 12.73
C GLY A 132 5.29 1.55 14.05
N PRO A 133 4.91 0.33 14.48
CA PRO A 133 5.39 -0.25 15.74
C PRO A 133 6.91 -0.40 15.81
N THR A 134 7.54 -0.91 14.74
CA THR A 134 9.00 -1.07 14.70
C THR A 134 9.69 0.29 14.61
N PHE A 135 9.16 1.22 13.84
CA PHE A 135 9.70 2.58 13.74
C PHE A 135 9.63 3.30 15.10
N ALA A 136 8.48 3.30 15.75
CA ALA A 136 8.29 3.95 17.04
C ALA A 136 9.19 3.34 18.14
N ALA A 137 9.25 2.02 18.22
CA ALA A 137 10.11 1.32 19.18
C ALA A 137 11.59 1.63 18.93
N SER A 138 12.04 1.68 17.67
CA SER A 138 13.42 2.01 17.32
C SER A 138 13.75 3.47 17.63
N LEU A 139 12.81 4.39 17.41
CA LEU A 139 12.95 5.80 17.77
C LEU A 139 13.08 5.97 19.30
N ASP A 140 12.25 5.29 20.08
CA ASP A 140 12.31 5.33 21.55
C ASP A 140 13.66 4.81 22.05
N ARG A 141 14.20 3.75 21.44
CA ARG A 141 15.54 3.23 21.78
C ARG A 141 16.65 4.22 21.44
N ALA A 142 16.57 4.87 20.30
CA ALA A 142 17.54 5.91 19.90
C ALA A 142 17.52 7.09 20.87
N ILE A 143 16.33 7.57 21.26
CA ILE A 143 16.17 8.66 22.23
C ILE A 143 16.74 8.25 23.59
N ALA A 144 16.45 7.06 24.06
CA ALA A 144 16.96 6.55 25.35
C ALA A 144 18.48 6.39 25.35
N ALA A 145 19.09 6.12 24.19
CA ALA A 145 20.55 6.04 24.02
C ALA A 145 21.21 7.42 23.85
N GLY A 146 20.44 8.49 23.72
CA GLY A 146 20.95 9.85 23.49
C GLY A 146 21.45 10.11 22.05
N GLU A 147 20.91 9.37 21.12
CA GLU A 147 21.29 9.42 19.70
C GLU A 147 20.24 10.14 18.83
#